data_d1385fa1766d738c312ae00f3686fdba
#
_entry.id   d1385fa1766d738c312ae00f3686fdba
#
_cell.length_a   1.000
_cell.length_b   1.000
_cell.length_c   1.000
_cell.angle_alpha   90.00
_cell.angle_beta   90.00
_cell.angle_gamma   90.00
#
_symmetry.space_group_name_H-M   'P 1'
#
loop_
_entity.id
_entity.type
_entity.pdbx_description
1 polymer ?
#
loop_
_entity_poly.entity_id
_entity_poly.type
_entity_poly.pdbx_seq_one_letter_code
_entity_poly.pdbx_strand_id
1 'polypeptide(L)'
;MDSDFDIAIIGAGIAGASLGYFLESGARVLLLEAESAPGYHTTGRSAAFWVATYGGRFIEPLTSASKPFFDAPPSGFGDAPLRGRRPGRALFRGRSLCRC
;
A
#
# COMPACT_ATOMS: atom_id res chain seq x y z
N MET A 1 -25.92 11.04 14.29
CA MET A 1 -24.72 11.73 13.78
C MET A 1 -24.40 11.14 12.42
N ASP A 2 -24.60 11.92 11.38
CA ASP A 2 -24.19 11.49 10.05
C ASP A 2 -22.68 11.59 9.97
N SER A 3 -22.01 10.46 9.92
CA SER A 3 -20.56 10.39 9.69
C SER A 3 -20.31 10.53 8.20
N ASP A 4 -19.39 11.41 7.81
CA ASP A 4 -18.95 11.56 6.42
C ASP A 4 -18.14 10.34 5.93
N PHE A 5 -17.73 9.49 6.85
CA PHE A 5 -16.91 8.30 6.59
C PHE A 5 -17.49 7.08 7.29
N ASP A 6 -17.33 5.94 6.64
CA ASP A 6 -17.79 4.64 7.14
C ASP A 6 -16.68 3.93 7.92
N ILE A 7 -15.42 4.15 7.52
CA ILE A 7 -14.24 3.52 8.11
C ILE A 7 -13.13 4.55 8.29
N ALA A 8 -12.48 4.55 9.46
CA ALA A 8 -11.26 5.29 9.70
C ALA A 8 -10.08 4.33 9.84
N ILE A 9 -9.02 4.54 9.06
CA ILE A 9 -7.76 3.78 9.11
C ILE A 9 -6.70 4.70 9.70
N ILE A 10 -6.02 4.24 10.74
CA ILE A 10 -4.93 4.98 11.38
C ILE A 10 -3.59 4.43 10.91
N GLY A 11 -2.80 5.28 10.30
CA GLY A 11 -1.49 4.97 9.73
C GLY A 11 -1.53 4.68 8.23
N ALA A 12 -0.80 5.49 7.46
CA ALA A 12 -0.67 5.39 6.01
C ALA A 12 0.63 4.67 5.60
N GLY A 13 1.05 3.67 6.36
CA GLY A 13 2.03 2.68 5.94
C GLY A 13 1.43 1.70 4.93
N ILE A 14 2.21 0.71 4.49
CA ILE A 14 1.75 -0.26 3.48
C ILE A 14 0.46 -0.98 3.89
N ALA A 15 0.30 -1.32 5.16
CA ALA A 15 -0.89 -2.00 5.66
C ALA A 15 -2.14 -1.11 5.55
N GLY A 16 -2.09 0.13 6.06
CA GLY A 16 -3.22 1.05 6.02
C GLY A 16 -3.55 1.50 4.60
N ALA A 17 -2.55 1.81 3.80
CA ALA A 17 -2.74 2.22 2.42
C ALA A 17 -3.33 1.10 1.55
N SER A 18 -2.87 -0.15 1.71
CA SER A 18 -3.43 -1.29 0.98
C SER A 18 -4.85 -1.61 1.42
N LEU A 19 -5.15 -1.55 2.72
CA LEU A 19 -6.51 -1.72 3.22
C LEU A 19 -7.45 -0.66 2.65
N GLY A 20 -7.04 0.61 2.66
CA GLY A 20 -7.81 1.71 2.07
C GLY A 20 -8.12 1.47 0.60
N TYR A 21 -7.11 1.06 -0.17
CA TYR A 21 -7.27 0.74 -1.58
C TYR A 21 -8.33 -0.34 -1.84
N PHE A 22 -8.33 -1.42 -1.07
CA PHE A 22 -9.31 -2.50 -1.26
C PHE A 22 -10.72 -2.17 -0.75
N LEU A 23 -10.85 -1.18 0.12
CA LEU A 23 -12.15 -0.77 0.68
C LEU A 23 -12.82 0.36 -0.11
N GLU A 24 -12.08 1.13 -0.92
CA GLU A 24 -12.58 2.33 -1.59
C GLU A 24 -13.79 2.10 -2.49
N SER A 25 -13.93 0.90 -3.06
CA SER A 25 -15.05 0.56 -3.94
C SER A 25 -16.37 0.34 -3.20
N GLY A 26 -16.34 0.15 -1.88
CA GLY A 26 -17.53 -0.19 -1.09
C GLY A 26 -17.76 0.64 0.16
N ALA A 27 -16.83 1.52 0.53
CA ALA A 27 -16.90 2.32 1.74
C ALA A 27 -16.22 3.69 1.59
N ARG A 28 -16.74 4.69 2.31
CA ARG A 28 -16.06 6.00 2.44
C ARG A 28 -14.97 5.87 3.49
N VAL A 29 -13.72 5.85 3.04
CA VAL A 29 -12.57 5.60 3.91
C VAL A 29 -11.86 6.90 4.27
N LEU A 30 -11.61 7.10 5.56
CA LEU A 30 -10.72 8.15 6.08
C LEU A 30 -9.39 7.53 6.46
N LEU A 31 -8.32 7.91 5.79
CA LEU A 31 -6.96 7.50 6.12
C LEU A 31 -6.25 8.62 6.88
N LEU A 32 -5.87 8.35 8.12
CA LEU A 32 -5.20 9.28 9.01
C LEU A 32 -3.72 8.92 9.14
N GLU A 33 -2.84 9.91 8.97
CA GLU A 33 -1.41 9.78 9.14
C GLU A 33 -0.89 10.88 10.08
N ALA A 34 -0.05 10.51 11.04
CA ALA A 34 0.54 11.45 11.98
C ALA A 34 1.78 12.15 11.43
N GLU A 35 2.47 11.50 10.49
CA GLU A 35 3.69 12.03 9.90
C GLU A 35 3.40 12.93 8.69
N SER A 36 4.38 13.70 8.30
CA SER A 36 4.28 14.61 7.16
C SER A 36 4.18 13.91 5.80
N ALA A 37 4.45 12.60 5.75
CA ALA A 37 4.37 11.79 4.53
C ALA A 37 3.95 10.35 4.84
N PRO A 38 3.15 9.74 3.96
CA PRO A 38 2.81 8.33 4.08
C PRO A 38 4.05 7.44 4.03
N GLY A 39 4.04 6.34 4.80
CA GLY A 39 5.14 5.39 4.79
C GLY A 39 6.44 5.87 5.41
N TYR A 40 6.41 6.92 6.21
CA TYR A 40 7.59 7.55 6.80
C TYR A 40 8.46 6.57 7.59
N HIS A 41 7.86 5.67 8.34
CA HIS A 41 8.59 4.70 9.18
C HIS A 41 9.00 3.44 8.40
N THR A 42 8.50 2.28 8.82
CA THR A 42 8.94 0.97 8.30
C THR A 42 8.76 0.83 6.79
N THR A 43 7.68 1.31 6.23
CA THR A 43 7.41 1.22 4.78
C THR A 43 8.45 1.97 3.96
N GLY A 44 8.76 3.21 4.34
CA GLY A 44 9.73 4.03 3.63
C GLY A 44 11.19 3.59 3.82
N ARG A 45 11.46 2.78 4.84
CA ARG A 45 12.80 2.25 5.16
C ARG A 45 12.99 0.81 4.72
N SER A 46 11.98 0.22 4.11
CA SER A 46 12.04 -1.15 3.61
C SER A 46 12.95 -1.25 2.39
N ALA A 47 13.73 -2.32 2.33
CA ALA A 47 14.48 -2.69 1.13
C ALA A 47 13.58 -3.15 -0.03
N ALA A 48 12.28 -3.34 0.23
CA ALA A 48 11.25 -3.70 -0.73
C ALA A 48 11.57 -4.95 -1.57
N PHE A 49 12.15 -5.97 -0.94
CA PHE A 49 12.37 -7.26 -1.59
C PHE A 49 11.11 -8.11 -1.52
N TRP A 50 10.76 -8.72 -2.66
CA TRP A 50 9.82 -9.82 -2.68
C TRP A 50 10.59 -11.15 -2.62
N VAL A 51 10.35 -11.94 -1.57
CA VAL A 51 10.97 -13.25 -1.34
C VAL A 51 9.86 -14.24 -0.98
N ALA A 52 9.61 -15.23 -1.85
CA ALA A 52 8.52 -16.19 -1.68
C ALA A 52 8.59 -16.95 -0.34
N THR A 53 9.77 -17.36 0.06
CA THR A 53 9.99 -18.20 1.24
C THR A 53 10.12 -17.42 2.55
N TYR A 54 10.03 -16.09 2.51
CA TYR A 54 10.16 -15.28 3.70
C TYR A 54 8.93 -15.49 4.64
N GLY A 55 9.21 -15.75 5.91
CA GLY A 55 8.16 -15.99 6.90
C GLY A 55 7.67 -17.45 7.00
N GLY A 56 8.27 -18.38 6.23
CA GLY A 56 8.00 -19.80 6.30
C GLY A 56 6.61 -20.18 5.80
N ARG A 57 6.23 -21.43 6.04
CA ARG A 57 5.06 -22.09 5.43
C ARG A 57 3.71 -21.38 5.62
N PHE A 58 3.57 -20.56 6.65
CA PHE A 58 2.30 -19.87 6.92
C PHE A 58 2.20 -18.54 6.14
N ILE A 59 3.31 -17.89 5.87
CA ILE A 59 3.36 -16.61 5.17
C ILE A 59 3.60 -16.79 3.67
N GLU A 60 4.31 -17.84 3.27
CA GLU A 60 4.61 -18.12 1.87
C GLU A 60 3.38 -18.11 0.93
N PRO A 61 2.22 -18.69 1.28
CA PRO A 61 1.03 -18.61 0.43
C PRO A 61 0.55 -17.17 0.19
N LEU A 62 0.60 -16.30 1.21
CA LEU A 62 0.24 -14.88 1.08
C LEU A 62 1.24 -14.13 0.22
N THR A 63 2.53 -14.38 0.43
CA THR A 63 3.60 -13.78 -0.38
C THR A 63 3.47 -14.20 -1.83
N SER A 64 3.21 -15.48 -2.09
CA SER A 64 3.04 -16.00 -3.44
C SER A 64 1.78 -15.46 -4.12
N ALA A 65 0.67 -15.33 -3.37
CA ALA A 65 -0.57 -14.75 -3.87
C ALA A 65 -0.44 -13.26 -4.24
N SER A 66 0.47 -12.52 -3.61
CA SER A 66 0.72 -11.11 -3.95
C SER A 66 1.55 -10.91 -5.21
N LYS A 67 2.24 -11.95 -5.71
CA LYS A 67 3.14 -11.84 -6.86
C LYS A 67 2.47 -11.31 -8.14
N PRO A 68 1.28 -11.77 -8.56
CA PRO A 68 0.63 -11.24 -9.75
C PRO A 68 0.37 -9.73 -9.68
N PHE A 69 0.06 -9.20 -8.50
CA PHE A 69 -0.12 -7.77 -8.29
C PHE A 69 1.18 -6.97 -8.53
N PHE A 70 2.33 -7.50 -8.14
CA PHE A 70 3.61 -6.86 -8.40
C PHE A 70 4.08 -6.99 -9.85
N ASP A 71 3.73 -8.08 -10.52
CA ASP A 71 4.12 -8.31 -11.90
C ASP A 71 3.23 -7.50 -12.89
N ALA A 72 1.94 -7.33 -12.57
CA ALA A 72 0.97 -6.61 -13.36
C ALA A 72 0.03 -5.78 -12.45
N PRO A 73 0.51 -4.65 -11.90
CA PRO A 73 -0.31 -3.82 -11.03
C PRO A 73 -1.51 -3.24 -11.78
N PRO A 74 -2.65 -3.02 -11.09
CA PRO A 74 -3.81 -2.38 -11.70
C PRO A 74 -3.50 -1.01 -12.28
N SER A 75 -4.30 -0.56 -13.23
CA SER A 75 -4.18 0.76 -13.84
C SER A 75 -4.28 1.85 -12.76
N GLY A 76 -3.39 2.84 -12.84
CA GLY A 76 -3.31 3.91 -11.85
C GLY A 76 -2.39 3.61 -10.64
N PHE A 77 -2.00 2.35 -10.44
CA PHE A 77 -1.07 1.99 -9.36
C PHE A 77 0.40 2.20 -9.75
N GLY A 78 0.73 2.16 -11.01
CA GLY A 78 2.06 2.41 -11.57
C GLY A 78 2.13 2.08 -13.05
N ASP A 79 3.05 2.74 -13.76
CA ASP A 79 3.19 2.62 -15.21
C ASP A 79 4.04 1.42 -15.65
N ALA A 80 4.55 0.65 -14.68
CA ALA A 80 5.42 -0.50 -14.95
C ALA A 80 5.35 -1.52 -13.80
N PRO A 81 5.74 -2.78 -14.04
CA PRO A 81 5.88 -3.78 -12.99
C PRO A 81 6.72 -3.26 -11.83
N LEU A 82 6.27 -3.50 -10.59
CA LEU A 82 6.96 -3.05 -9.38
C LEU A 82 8.27 -3.81 -9.15
N ARG A 83 8.41 -4.95 -9.79
CA ARG A 83 9.59 -5.82 -9.74
C ARG A 83 10.75 -5.24 -10.53
N GLY A 84 11.90 -5.07 -9.89
CA GLY A 84 13.14 -4.65 -10.54
C GLY A 84 13.42 -3.15 -10.56
N ARG A 85 12.63 -2.32 -9.89
CA ARG A 85 13.02 -0.91 -9.68
C ARG A 85 14.16 -0.85 -8.66
N ARG A 86 15.23 -0.16 -9.03
CA ARG A 86 16.37 0.12 -8.16
C ARG A 86 15.89 0.78 -6.87
N PRO A 87 16.44 0.40 -5.69
CA PRO A 87 16.17 1.12 -4.46
C PRO A 87 16.59 2.58 -4.65
N GLY A 88 15.69 3.52 -4.39
CA GLY A 88 16.01 4.95 -4.40
C GLY A 88 15.02 5.90 -5.07
N ARG A 89 13.95 5.43 -5.70
CA ARG A 89 12.87 6.32 -6.10
C ARG A 89 11.54 5.80 -5.54
N ALA A 90 11.14 6.43 -4.45
CA ALA A 90 9.80 6.25 -3.92
C ALA A 90 8.77 6.50 -5.03
N LEU A 91 7.89 5.55 -5.23
CA LEU A 91 6.76 5.61 -6.16
C LEU A 91 5.61 6.49 -5.64
N PHE A 92 5.90 7.39 -4.74
CA PHE A 92 4.97 8.42 -4.32
C PHE A 92 5.35 9.73 -5.01
N ARG A 93 4.97 9.85 -6.27
CA ARG A 93 4.86 11.17 -6.88
C ARG A 93 3.58 11.77 -6.32
N GLY A 94 3.76 12.65 -5.33
CA GLY A 94 2.66 13.30 -4.65
C GLY A 94 1.67 13.92 -5.64
N ARG A 95 0.48 13.39 -5.66
CA ARG A 95 -0.72 14.17 -5.78
C ARG A 95 -1.52 13.81 -4.54
N SER A 96 -1.73 14.82 -3.76
CA SER A 96 -2.69 14.93 -2.68
C SER A 96 -3.48 13.65 -2.42
N LEU A 97 -3.10 12.90 -1.40
CA LEU A 97 -4.02 11.97 -0.74
C LEU A 97 -5.07 12.83 -0.03
N CYS A 98 -5.99 13.34 -0.80
CA CYS A 98 -7.17 13.95 -0.31
C CYS A 98 -8.35 13.40 -1.10
N ARG A 99 -9.21 12.74 -0.38
CA ARG A 99 -10.52 12.27 -0.79
C ARG A 99 -10.48 11.11 -1.81
N CYS A 100 -10.45 9.92 -1.29
CA CYS A 100 -11.28 8.88 -1.86
C CYS A 100 -12.73 9.08 -1.38
#